data_d63041dc67d8404a13ee78479e80ead6
#
_entry.id   d63041dc67d8404a13ee78479e80ead6
#
_cell.length_a   1.000
_cell.length_b   1.000
_cell.length_c   1.000
_cell.angle_alpha   90.00
_cell.angle_beta   90.00
_cell.angle_gamma   90.00
#
_symmetry.space_group_name_H-M   'P 1'
#
loop_
_entity.id
_entity.type
_entity.pdbx_description
1 polymer ?
#
loop_
_entity_poly.entity_id
_entity_poly.type
_entity_poly.pdbx_seq_one_letter_code
_entity_poly.pdbx_strand_id
1 'polypeptide(L)' 'MAPAEAAAMVAPTPDVWDAKHERKLLDLEISNKSLLAINAALESTKVKQAKELRELRQQVMRERMEAPDESLS' A
#
# COMPACT_ATOMS: atom_id res chain seq x y z
N MET A 1 43.00 2.91 12.64
CA MET A 1 42.04 3.06 12.67
C MET A 1 41.11 3.93 12.05
N ALA A 2 40.93 3.77 10.82
CA ALA A 2 40.03 4.53 10.04
C ALA A 2 38.63 4.56 10.60
N PRO A 3 38.08 3.46 11.07
CA PRO A 3 36.71 3.52 11.57
C PRO A 3 36.56 4.47 12.74
N ALA A 4 37.53 4.43 13.64
CA ALA A 4 37.46 5.29 14.78
C ALA A 4 37.58 6.74 14.35
N GLU A 5 38.43 6.97 13.39
CA GLU A 5 38.59 8.31 12.90
C GLU A 5 37.33 8.84 12.27
N ALA A 6 36.69 8.00 11.49
CA ALA A 6 35.44 8.40 10.87
C ALA A 6 34.41 8.76 11.92
N ALA A 7 34.31 7.96 12.93
CA ALA A 7 33.38 8.27 14.02
C ALA A 7 33.71 9.57 14.68
N ALA A 8 35.00 9.80 14.87
CA ALA A 8 35.42 11.04 15.51
C ALA A 8 35.07 12.24 14.66
N MET A 9 35.17 12.08 13.36
CA MET A 9 34.84 13.18 12.49
C MET A 9 33.38 13.57 12.59
N VAL A 10 32.56 12.62 12.83
CA VAL A 10 31.16 12.89 12.98
C VAL A 10 30.85 13.56 14.31
N ALA A 11 31.78 13.42 15.22
CA ALA A 11 31.53 13.86 16.57
C ALA A 11 31.18 15.33 16.75
N PRO A 12 31.64 16.25 15.92
CA PRO A 12 31.37 17.66 16.21
C PRO A 12 29.95 18.00 16.51
N THR A 13 29.01 17.34 15.84
CA THR A 13 27.61 17.61 16.07
C THR A 13 26.85 16.32 16.18
N PRO A 14 27.27 15.42 17.06
CA PRO A 14 26.59 14.12 17.13
C PRO A 14 25.16 14.26 17.62
N ASP A 15 24.90 15.15 18.55
CA ASP A 15 23.55 15.28 19.08
C ASP A 15 22.59 15.78 18.03
N VAL A 16 22.95 16.82 17.30
CA VAL A 16 22.08 17.35 16.26
C VAL A 16 21.93 16.35 15.15
N TRP A 17 23.02 15.73 14.76
CA TRP A 17 23.01 14.73 13.72
C TRP A 17 22.12 13.57 14.09
N ASP A 18 22.25 13.07 15.30
CA ASP A 18 21.47 11.93 15.76
C ASP A 18 19.99 12.29 15.84
N ALA A 19 19.68 13.48 16.30
CA ALA A 19 18.31 13.90 16.42
C ALA A 19 17.64 13.97 15.05
N LYS A 20 18.35 14.53 14.09
CA LYS A 20 17.83 14.59 12.73
C LYS A 20 17.62 13.20 12.15
N HIS A 21 18.58 12.32 12.35
CA HIS A 21 18.46 10.97 11.84
C HIS A 21 17.34 10.22 12.51
N GLU A 22 17.21 10.41 13.81
CA GLU A 22 16.14 9.75 14.54
C GLU A 22 14.78 10.20 14.05
N ARG A 23 14.63 11.51 13.83
CA ARG A 23 13.36 12.01 13.31
C ARG A 23 13.09 11.44 11.94
N LYS A 24 14.12 11.40 11.09
CA LYS A 24 13.94 10.87 9.76
C LYS A 24 13.55 9.41 9.80
N LEU A 25 14.19 8.65 10.67
CA LEU A 25 13.86 7.25 10.83
C LEU A 25 12.42 7.08 11.32
N LEU A 26 12.03 7.87 12.30
CA LEU A 26 10.67 7.78 12.81
C LEU A 26 9.66 8.14 11.73
N ASP A 27 9.95 9.20 10.98
CA ASP A 27 9.08 9.60 9.89
C ASP A 27 8.93 8.48 8.86
N LEU A 28 10.04 7.87 8.50
CA LEU A 28 10.02 6.79 7.53
C LEU A 28 9.27 5.58 8.06
N GLU A 29 9.46 5.28 9.34
CA GLU A 29 8.76 4.16 9.93
C GLU A 29 7.25 4.40 9.95
N ILE A 30 6.85 5.61 10.30
CA ILE A 30 5.44 5.95 10.30
C ILE A 30 4.88 5.89 8.89
N SER A 31 5.61 6.44 7.93
CA SER A 31 5.19 6.38 6.54
C SER A 31 5.07 4.95 6.05
N ASN A 32 6.04 4.12 6.41
CA ASN A 32 5.99 2.72 6.00
C ASN A 32 4.77 2.02 6.56
N LYS A 33 4.49 2.23 7.83
CA LYS A 33 3.31 1.63 8.43
C LYS A 33 2.05 2.09 7.75
N SER A 34 1.97 3.39 7.46
CA SER A 34 0.81 3.94 6.77
C SER A 34 0.66 3.31 5.39
N LEU A 35 1.75 3.22 4.65
CA LEU A 35 1.71 2.64 3.33
C LEU A 35 1.31 1.18 3.36
N LEU A 36 1.80 0.45 4.35
CA LEU A 36 1.42 -0.95 4.49
C LEU A 36 -0.07 -1.08 4.76
N ALA A 37 -0.60 -0.21 5.61
CA ALA A 37 -2.03 -0.23 5.89
C ALA A 37 -2.83 0.11 4.66
N ILE A 38 -2.39 1.12 3.91
CA ILE A 38 -3.07 1.50 2.68
C ILE A 38 -3.01 0.37 1.67
N ASN A 39 -1.86 -0.28 1.54
CA ASN A 39 -1.73 -1.40 0.62
C ASN A 39 -2.66 -2.54 1.00
N ALA A 40 -2.77 -2.83 2.28
CA ALA A 40 -3.67 -3.88 2.73
C ALA A 40 -5.12 -3.52 2.41
N ALA A 41 -5.49 -2.26 2.60
CA ALA A 41 -6.84 -1.81 2.29
C ALA A 41 -7.11 -1.90 0.80
N LEU A 42 -6.13 -1.52 -0.01
CA LEU A 42 -6.27 -1.61 -1.46
C LEU A 42 -6.42 -3.06 -1.91
N GLU A 43 -5.65 -3.96 -1.34
CA GLU A 43 -5.77 -5.38 -1.69
C GLU A 43 -7.15 -5.90 -1.34
N SER A 44 -7.65 -5.53 -0.18
CA SER A 44 -8.98 -5.94 0.22
C SER A 44 -10.03 -5.40 -0.74
N THR A 45 -9.90 -4.15 -1.13
CA THR A 45 -10.81 -3.53 -2.07
C THR A 45 -10.75 -4.23 -3.43
N LYS A 46 -9.55 -4.55 -3.87
CA LYS A 46 -9.37 -5.27 -5.13
C LYS A 46 -10.11 -6.60 -5.12
N VAL A 47 -9.97 -7.33 -4.02
CA VAL A 47 -10.63 -8.63 -3.91
C VAL A 47 -12.14 -8.46 -3.95
N LYS A 48 -12.66 -7.50 -3.22
CA LYS A 48 -14.08 -7.25 -3.21
C LYS A 48 -14.60 -6.87 -4.59
N GLN A 49 -13.89 -6.00 -5.27
CA GLN A 49 -14.30 -5.56 -6.59
C GLN A 49 -14.25 -6.70 -7.59
N ALA A 50 -13.24 -7.55 -7.50
CA ALA A 50 -13.14 -8.69 -8.38
C ALA A 50 -14.33 -9.63 -8.17
N LYS A 51 -14.72 -9.81 -6.92
CA LYS A 51 -15.86 -10.64 -6.60
C LYS A 51 -17.14 -10.02 -7.15
N GLU A 52 -17.32 -8.72 -6.97
CA GLU A 52 -18.49 -8.03 -7.48
C GLU A 52 -18.57 -8.11 -9.00
N LEU A 53 -17.45 -7.94 -9.66
CA LEU A 53 -17.42 -8.06 -11.10
C LEU A 53 -17.87 -9.45 -11.56
N ARG A 54 -17.36 -10.46 -10.88
CA ARG A 54 -17.71 -11.82 -11.21
C ARG A 54 -19.20 -12.05 -11.02
N GLU A 55 -19.75 -11.56 -9.92
CA GLU A 55 -21.15 -11.73 -9.64
C GLU A 55 -22.01 -10.99 -10.66
N LEU A 56 -21.61 -9.77 -11.01
CA LEU A 56 -22.35 -9.00 -12.00
C LEU A 56 -22.31 -9.67 -13.36
N ARG A 57 -21.17 -10.20 -13.73
CA ARG A 57 -21.09 -10.91 -15.01
C ARG A 57 -21.98 -12.12 -15.04
N GLN A 58 -22.03 -12.84 -13.93
CA GLN A 58 -22.90 -14.00 -13.85
C GLN A 58 -24.35 -13.57 -13.93
N GLN A 59 -24.70 -12.46 -13.28
CA GLN A 59 -26.05 -11.97 -13.32
C GLN A 59 -26.43 -11.54 -14.72
N VAL A 60 -25.56 -10.84 -15.39
CA VAL A 60 -25.82 -10.42 -16.77
C VAL A 60 -26.02 -11.64 -17.68
N MET A 61 -25.17 -12.62 -17.54
CA MET A 61 -25.30 -13.82 -18.33
C MET A 61 -26.61 -14.54 -18.04
N ARG A 62 -26.99 -14.59 -16.80
CA ARG A 62 -28.23 -15.22 -16.42
C ARG A 62 -29.41 -14.49 -17.02
N GLU A 63 -29.39 -13.16 -16.94
CA GLU A 63 -30.48 -12.37 -17.49
C GLU A 63 -30.56 -12.52 -19.01
N ARG A 64 -29.40 -12.59 -19.67
CA ARG A 64 -29.40 -12.81 -21.09
C ARG A 64 -30.01 -14.15 -21.47
N MET A 65 -29.71 -15.14 -20.66
CA MET A 65 -30.25 -16.47 -20.94
C MET A 65 -31.73 -16.57 -20.64
N GLU A 66 -32.15 -15.85 -19.61
CA GLU A 66 -33.55 -15.94 -19.20
C GLU A 66 -34.47 -15.10 -20.05
N ALA A 67 -33.95 -14.09 -20.72
CA ALA A 67 -34.78 -13.19 -21.50
C ALA A 67 -34.29 -13.10 -22.94
N PRO A 68 -34.00 -14.19 -23.58
CA PRO A 68 -33.58 -14.12 -25.00
C PRO A 68 -34.69 -13.66 -25.91
N ASP A 69 -35.92 -13.99 -25.58
CA ASP A 69 -37.05 -13.61 -26.43
C ASP A 69 -37.20 -12.10 -26.48
N GLU A 70 -36.99 -11.46 -25.36
CA GLU A 70 -37.06 -10.01 -25.32
C GLU A 70 -36.02 -9.39 -26.23
N SER A 71 -34.82 -9.94 -26.21
CA SER A 71 -33.81 -9.38 -27.07
C SER A 71 -34.13 -9.63 -28.54
N LEU A 72 -34.83 -10.68 -28.83
CA LEU A 72 -35.23 -10.94 -30.20
C LEU A 72 -36.39 -10.08 -30.64
N SER A 73 -37.20 -9.71 -29.73
CA SER A 73 -38.31 -8.87 -30.08
C SER A 73 -37.88 -7.40 -30.04
#